data_6621c41f7ed7476e2ec808ec1f03d499
#
_entry.id   6621c41f7ed7476e2ec808ec1f03d499
#
_cell.length_a   1.000
_cell.length_b   1.000
_cell.length_c   1.000
_cell.angle_alpha   90.00
_cell.angle_beta   90.00
_cell.angle_gamma   90.00
#
_symmetry.space_group_name_H-M   'P 1'
#
loop_
_entity.id
_entity.type
_entity.pdbx_description
1 polymer ?
#
loop_
_entity_poly.entity_id
_entity_poly.type
_entity_poly.pdbx_seq_one_letter_code
_entity_poly.pdbx_strand_id
1 'polypeptide(L)'
;MKKSMIVAAMIAMVAAGANAKTAADSAAIAKNKPVFTVVKQNPITSIKDQNRSGTCWAYSTLSFFESEILKKTGKTYDLSEMYVANKTYMDRATMAV
;
A
#
# COMPACT_ATOMS: atom_id res chain seq x y z
N MET A 1 -50.22 -1.50 10.26
CA MET A 1 -49.36 -0.31 10.47
C MET A 1 -48.50 -0.36 11.72
N LYS A 2 -49.03 -0.79 12.91
CA LYS A 2 -48.22 -0.83 14.16
C LYS A 2 -47.04 -1.84 14.16
N LYS A 3 -47.19 -2.97 13.48
CA LYS A 3 -46.12 -4.00 13.42
C LYS A 3 -44.94 -3.58 12.51
N SER A 4 -45.18 -2.76 11.51
CA SER A 4 -44.14 -2.24 10.56
C SER A 4 -43.24 -1.21 11.25
N MET A 5 -43.78 -0.41 12.17
CA MET A 5 -43.01 0.60 12.92
C MET A 5 -42.04 -0.04 13.93
N ILE A 6 -42.43 -1.18 14.54
CA ILE A 6 -41.58 -1.87 15.51
C ILE A 6 -40.37 -2.51 14.85
N VAL A 7 -40.56 -3.05 13.64
CA VAL A 7 -39.45 -3.63 12.85
C VAL A 7 -38.48 -2.57 12.41
N ALA A 8 -38.96 -1.41 11.97
CA ALA A 8 -38.10 -0.28 11.61
C ALA A 8 -37.27 0.28 12.79
N ALA A 9 -37.87 0.31 13.99
CA ALA A 9 -37.17 0.77 15.19
C ALA A 9 -36.06 -0.22 15.63
N MET A 10 -36.28 -1.52 15.49
CA MET A 10 -35.26 -2.52 15.81
C MET A 10 -34.08 -2.52 14.85
N ILE A 11 -34.32 -2.28 13.55
CA ILE A 11 -33.25 -2.17 12.54
C ILE A 11 -32.40 -0.93 12.79
N ALA A 12 -32.99 0.18 13.20
CA ALA A 12 -32.27 1.41 13.52
C ALA A 12 -31.36 1.26 14.75
N MET A 13 -31.77 0.49 15.77
CA MET A 13 -30.93 0.23 16.96
C MET A 13 -29.70 -0.65 16.66
N VAL A 14 -29.80 -1.60 15.74
CA VAL A 14 -28.66 -2.45 15.36
C VAL A 14 -27.61 -1.67 14.57
N ALA A 15 -28.02 -0.73 13.73
CA ALA A 15 -27.10 0.11 12.96
C ALA A 15 -26.31 1.10 13.84
N ALA A 16 -26.91 1.61 14.91
CA ALA A 16 -26.23 2.54 15.83
C ALA A 16 -25.19 1.86 16.73
N GLY A 17 -25.37 0.57 17.06
CA GLY A 17 -24.44 -0.18 17.91
C GLY A 17 -23.12 -0.56 17.23
N ALA A 18 -23.13 -0.77 15.91
CA ALA A 18 -21.94 -1.20 15.15
C ALA A 18 -20.93 -0.06 14.93
N ASN A 19 -21.40 1.19 14.83
CA ASN A 19 -20.53 2.34 14.55
C ASN A 19 -19.88 2.93 15.82
N ALA A 20 -20.46 2.72 17.01
CA ALA A 20 -19.92 3.25 18.26
C ALA A 20 -18.62 2.52 18.68
N LYS A 21 -18.52 1.22 18.41
CA LYS A 21 -17.34 0.42 18.76
C LYS A 21 -16.11 0.77 17.92
N THR A 22 -16.28 0.97 16.64
CA THR A 22 -15.18 1.33 15.71
C THR A 22 -14.62 2.72 15.96
N ALA A 23 -15.46 3.69 16.37
CA ALA A 23 -15.02 5.04 16.69
C ALA A 23 -14.22 5.11 18.00
N ALA A 24 -14.64 4.33 19.03
CA ALA A 24 -13.93 4.26 20.31
C ALA A 24 -12.56 3.57 20.16
N ASP A 25 -12.49 2.48 19.40
CA ASP A 25 -11.25 1.76 19.14
C ASP A 25 -10.26 2.61 18.31
N SER A 26 -10.77 3.36 17.32
CA SER A 26 -9.93 4.28 16.53
C SER A 26 -9.38 5.43 17.37
N ALA A 27 -10.15 5.95 18.32
CA ALA A 27 -9.71 7.00 19.23
C ALA A 27 -8.67 6.51 20.26
N ALA A 28 -8.82 5.27 20.74
CA ALA A 28 -7.85 4.64 21.64
C ALA A 28 -6.51 4.35 20.96
N ILE A 29 -6.55 3.89 19.70
CA ILE A 29 -5.35 3.67 18.87
C ILE A 29 -4.64 4.99 18.57
N ALA A 30 -5.37 6.08 18.34
CA ALA A 30 -4.80 7.39 18.08
C ALA A 30 -4.04 7.97 19.28
N LYS A 31 -4.49 7.71 20.52
CA LYS A 31 -3.83 8.18 21.74
C LYS A 31 -2.48 7.51 22.03
N ASN A 32 -2.30 6.27 21.57
CA ASN A 32 -1.09 5.48 21.81
C ASN A 32 -0.18 5.37 20.57
N LYS A 33 -0.46 6.13 19.50
CA LYS A 33 0.43 6.15 18.32
C LYS A 33 1.76 6.81 18.69
N PRO A 34 2.89 6.11 18.50
CA PRO A 34 4.19 6.72 18.67
C PRO A 34 4.34 7.88 17.66
N VAL A 35 4.77 9.03 18.14
CA VAL A 35 5.07 10.20 17.29
C VAL A 35 6.50 10.05 16.82
N PHE A 36 6.69 9.84 15.50
CA PHE A 36 8.01 9.78 14.89
C PHE A 36 8.34 11.10 14.26
N THR A 37 9.54 11.61 14.55
CA THR A 37 10.11 12.76 13.87
C THR A 37 11.06 12.29 12.77
N VAL A 38 10.88 12.81 11.57
CA VAL A 38 11.77 12.51 10.43
C VAL A 38 13.07 13.26 10.64
N VAL A 39 14.15 12.56 10.97
CA VAL A 39 15.48 13.14 11.16
C VAL A 39 16.18 13.33 9.81
N LYS A 40 16.00 12.38 8.89
CA LYS A 40 16.59 12.44 7.54
C LYS A 40 15.70 11.65 6.57
N GLN A 41 15.41 12.25 5.44
CA GLN A 41 14.69 11.61 4.36
C GLN A 41 15.55 11.61 3.10
N ASN A 42 15.78 10.44 2.52
CA ASN A 42 16.42 10.35 1.21
C ASN A 42 15.40 10.69 0.11
N PRO A 43 15.83 11.30 -1.00
CA PRO A 43 14.96 11.49 -2.15
C PRO A 43 14.55 10.13 -2.71
N ILE A 44 13.28 9.99 -3.00
CA ILE A 44 12.68 8.78 -3.60
C ILE A 44 11.90 9.17 -4.85
N THR A 45 11.79 8.24 -5.78
CA THR A 45 10.88 8.34 -6.93
C THR A 45 9.44 8.03 -6.53
N SER A 46 8.49 8.21 -7.45
CA SER A 46 7.08 7.90 -7.20
C SER A 46 6.88 6.42 -6.88
N ILE A 47 5.95 6.15 -5.97
CA ILE A 47 5.56 4.77 -5.62
C ILE A 47 4.83 4.14 -6.81
N LYS A 48 5.22 2.93 -7.17
CA LYS A 48 4.65 2.15 -8.27
C LYS A 48 3.86 0.95 -7.72
N ASP A 49 2.75 0.64 -8.36
CA ASP A 49 1.91 -0.50 -8.01
C ASP A 49 2.27 -1.71 -8.88
N GLN A 50 2.78 -2.77 -8.26
CA GLN A 50 3.06 -4.04 -8.94
C GLN A 50 1.81 -4.89 -9.20
N ASN A 51 0.65 -4.52 -8.61
CA ASN A 51 -0.55 -5.33 -8.62
C ASN A 51 -0.27 -6.77 -8.13
N ARG A 52 -0.83 -7.79 -8.78
CA ARG A 52 -0.68 -9.22 -8.43
C ARG A 52 0.41 -9.94 -9.21
N SER A 53 1.37 -9.23 -9.77
CA SER A 53 2.37 -9.80 -10.69
C SER A 53 3.43 -10.69 -10.00
N GLY A 54 3.57 -10.65 -8.67
CA GLY A 54 4.63 -11.37 -7.96
C GLY A 54 6.04 -10.88 -8.27
N THR A 55 6.19 -9.69 -8.82
CA THR A 55 7.47 -9.08 -9.24
C THR A 55 8.02 -8.07 -8.23
N CYS A 56 7.68 -8.19 -6.95
CA CYS A 56 8.14 -7.28 -5.89
C CYS A 56 9.67 -7.11 -5.87
N TRP A 57 10.42 -8.15 -6.19
CA TRP A 57 11.88 -8.11 -6.28
C TRP A 57 12.37 -7.15 -7.36
N ALA A 58 11.73 -7.09 -8.53
CA ALA A 58 12.08 -6.16 -9.61
C ALA A 58 11.73 -4.73 -9.22
N TYR A 59 10.52 -4.51 -8.70
CA TYR A 59 10.07 -3.19 -8.27
C TYR A 59 10.94 -2.60 -7.16
N SER A 60 11.25 -3.37 -6.12
CA SER A 60 12.10 -2.88 -5.02
C SER A 60 13.53 -2.57 -5.47
N THR A 61 14.12 -3.42 -6.32
CA THR A 61 15.48 -3.22 -6.82
C THR A 61 15.57 -2.00 -7.73
N LEU A 62 14.66 -1.86 -8.67
CA LEU A 62 14.68 -0.72 -9.61
C LEU A 62 14.34 0.59 -8.91
N SER A 63 13.41 0.60 -7.96
CA SER A 63 13.11 1.77 -7.14
C SER A 63 14.32 2.24 -6.32
N PHE A 64 15.14 1.30 -5.83
CA PHE A 64 16.41 1.63 -5.18
C PHE A 64 17.37 2.31 -6.16
N PHE A 65 17.58 1.73 -7.36
CA PHE A 65 18.46 2.33 -8.37
C PHE A 65 17.98 3.70 -8.83
N GLU A 66 16.69 3.88 -9.07
CA GLU A 66 16.09 5.17 -9.42
C GLU A 66 16.35 6.23 -8.34
N SER A 67 16.19 5.84 -7.08
CA SER A 67 16.45 6.74 -5.94
C SER A 67 17.93 7.12 -5.83
N GLU A 68 18.85 6.19 -6.06
CA GLU A 68 20.29 6.48 -6.08
C GLU A 68 20.71 7.36 -7.27
N ILE A 69 20.11 7.16 -8.44
CA ILE A 69 20.32 8.03 -9.60
C ILE A 69 19.80 9.43 -9.32
N LEU A 70 18.59 9.54 -8.77
CA LEU A 70 18.00 10.82 -8.39
C LEU A 70 18.88 11.57 -7.38
N LYS A 71 19.39 10.88 -6.36
CA LYS A 71 20.28 11.44 -5.36
C LYS A 71 21.60 11.95 -5.95
N LYS A 72 22.18 11.24 -6.92
CA LYS A 72 23.47 11.58 -7.53
C LYS A 72 23.34 12.62 -8.63
N THR A 73 22.31 12.57 -9.44
CA THR A 73 22.18 13.38 -10.65
C THR A 73 21.13 14.48 -10.57
N GLY A 74 20.21 14.40 -9.59
CA GLY A 74 19.05 15.28 -9.50
C GLY A 74 18.00 15.05 -10.58
N LYS A 75 18.16 14.02 -11.42
CA LYS A 75 17.23 13.68 -12.49
C LYS A 75 16.43 12.44 -12.16
N THR A 76 15.14 12.47 -12.47
CA THR A 76 14.23 11.34 -12.31
C THR A 76 14.28 10.46 -13.57
N TYR A 77 14.40 9.17 -13.38
CA TYR A 77 14.30 8.16 -14.42
C TYR A 77 13.23 7.16 -14.03
N ASP A 78 12.54 6.63 -15.01
CA ASP A 78 11.53 5.59 -14.87
C ASP A 78 12.03 4.34 -15.57
N LEU A 79 12.51 3.36 -14.79
CA LEU A 79 13.04 2.11 -15.29
C LEU A 79 11.90 1.09 -15.43
N SER A 80 11.89 0.32 -16.51
CA SER A 80 10.84 -0.66 -16.78
C SER A 80 11.05 -1.94 -15.98
N GLU A 81 10.29 -2.11 -14.91
CA GLU A 81 10.30 -3.30 -14.06
C GLU A 81 9.88 -4.55 -14.83
N MET A 82 8.87 -4.40 -15.69
CA MET A 82 8.35 -5.51 -16.48
C MET A 82 9.35 -5.98 -17.55
N TYR A 83 10.19 -5.09 -18.08
CA TYR A 83 11.26 -5.49 -18.97
C TYR A 83 12.29 -6.37 -18.26
N VAL A 84 12.73 -5.96 -17.08
CA VAL A 84 13.70 -6.71 -16.26
C VAL A 84 13.11 -8.06 -15.82
N ALA A 85 11.86 -8.08 -15.37
CA ALA A 85 11.18 -9.30 -14.97
C ALA A 85 11.06 -10.29 -16.14
N ASN A 86 10.62 -9.82 -17.30
CA ASN A 86 10.47 -10.66 -18.49
C ASN A 86 11.83 -11.24 -18.93
N LYS A 87 12.85 -10.39 -19.01
CA LYS A 87 14.21 -10.83 -19.39
C LYS A 87 14.74 -11.89 -18.43
N THR A 88 14.57 -11.71 -17.13
CA THR A 88 15.01 -12.67 -16.12
C THR A 88 14.28 -14.01 -16.25
N TYR A 89 12.98 -14.02 -16.52
CA TYR A 89 12.22 -15.26 -16.72
C TYR A 89 12.64 -15.97 -18.02
N MET A 90 12.89 -15.25 -19.09
CA MET A 90 13.38 -15.83 -20.34
C MET A 90 14.77 -16.46 -20.16
N ASP A 91 15.68 -15.77 -19.49
CA ASP A 91 17.03 -16.29 -19.22
C ASP A 91 16.99 -17.55 -18.35
N ARG A 92 16.13 -17.59 -17.32
CA ARG A 92 15.92 -18.79 -16.49
C ARG A 92 15.34 -19.96 -17.31
N ALA A 93 14.39 -19.71 -18.18
CA ALA A 93 13.81 -20.73 -19.04
C ALA A 93 14.85 -21.30 -20.00
N THR A 94 15.74 -20.47 -20.55
CA THR A 94 16.82 -20.91 -21.45
C THR A 94 17.89 -21.72 -20.74
N MET A 95 18.16 -21.41 -19.45
CA MET A 95 19.15 -22.16 -18.65
C MET A 95 18.60 -23.50 -18.11
N ALA A 96 17.28 -23.71 -18.13
CA ALA A 96 16.64 -24.92 -17.63
C ALA A 96 16.54 -26.02 -18.72
N VAL A 97 16.95 -25.77 -19.94
CA VAL A 97 17.03 -26.70 -21.07
C VAL A 97 18.47 -27.18 -21.22
#